data_c64c2518909022c00439cfcec8012c4e
#
_entry.id   c64c2518909022c00439cfcec8012c4e
#
_cell.length_a   1.000
_cell.length_b   1.000
_cell.length_c   1.000
_cell.angle_alpha   90.00
_cell.angle_beta   90.00
_cell.angle_gamma   90.00
#
_symmetry.space_group_name_H-M   'P 1'
#
loop_
_entity.id
_entity.type
_entity.pdbx_description
1 polymer ?
#
loop_
_entity_poly.entity_id
_entity_poly.type
_entity_poly.pdbx_seq_one_letter_code
_entity_poly.pdbx_strand_id
1 'polypeptide(L)'
;MKQLSSLPSVKFLTSSIATLAISLISSQSATAATIALGFTKLTGVTGGSPANTAVLRAEIPAISFGKIASIVIKDISDSNAGSPGNVTGFDLDAIKLSYTAVDNAADVNTISALDLFDFSPTGTVLTPGSQRPPASSALFGTTGGNVNNAVATLGNFDANSTTDPTKIFGFFSLGNNGQVAFKLKSPITTNSPLYIYLGEVGDNGELATGEIIVSQPAPPVPEPSSLAVLSLAGIYLAVRYRRKNG
;
A
#
# COMPACT_ATOMS: atom_id res chain seq x y z
N MET A 1 54.35 25.25 61.17
CA MET A 1 53.83 25.62 59.83
C MET A 1 53.30 24.36 59.20
N LYS A 2 51.97 24.20 59.15
CA LYS A 2 51.32 23.08 58.44
C LYS A 2 50.35 23.72 57.43
N GLN A 3 50.56 23.47 56.14
CA GLN A 3 49.72 23.91 55.06
C GLN A 3 48.42 23.12 55.05
N LEU A 4 47.31 23.81 54.96
CA LEU A 4 46.00 23.23 54.63
C LEU A 4 45.93 22.98 53.13
N SER A 5 45.70 21.76 52.77
CA SER A 5 45.39 21.36 51.39
C SER A 5 43.91 21.68 51.10
N SER A 6 43.69 22.47 50.08
CA SER A 6 42.37 22.84 49.58
C SER A 6 41.70 21.62 48.87
N LEU A 7 40.47 21.34 49.21
CA LEU A 7 39.59 20.39 48.55
C LEU A 7 39.18 20.88 47.17
N PRO A 8 39.15 20.04 46.12
CA PRO A 8 38.69 20.45 44.80
C PRO A 8 37.14 20.56 44.76
N SER A 9 36.69 21.63 44.23
CA SER A 9 35.31 21.99 44.09
C SER A 9 34.47 21.03 43.22
N VAL A 10 33.35 20.61 43.79
CA VAL A 10 32.30 19.85 43.13
C VAL A 10 31.63 20.71 42.04
N LYS A 11 32.13 20.67 40.80
CA LYS A 11 31.54 21.36 39.63
C LYS A 11 31.15 20.44 38.48
N PHE A 12 31.14 19.11 38.66
CA PHE A 12 30.97 18.16 37.55
C PHE A 12 29.68 17.33 37.59
N LEU A 13 28.63 17.69 38.33
CA LEU A 13 27.42 16.86 38.45
C LEU A 13 26.13 17.49 37.90
N THR A 14 26.18 18.65 37.28
CA THR A 14 24.97 19.30 36.74
C THR A 14 24.77 19.14 35.24
N SER A 15 25.78 18.64 34.51
CA SER A 15 25.71 18.50 33.05
C SER A 15 25.12 17.17 32.56
N SER A 16 25.07 16.13 33.40
CA SER A 16 24.70 14.77 32.95
C SER A 16 23.19 14.46 32.99
N ILE A 17 22.39 15.31 33.65
CA ILE A 17 20.93 15.03 33.80
C ILE A 17 20.12 15.66 32.64
N ALA A 18 20.63 16.70 32.01
CA ALA A 18 19.92 17.35 30.90
C ALA A 18 19.99 16.53 29.60
N THR A 19 21.00 15.69 29.42
CA THR A 19 21.21 14.92 28.19
C THR A 19 20.38 13.63 28.14
N LEU A 20 19.91 13.13 29.28
CA LEU A 20 19.14 11.89 29.34
C LEU A 20 17.63 12.09 29.04
N ALA A 21 17.12 13.31 29.11
CA ALA A 21 15.70 13.60 28.84
C ALA A 21 15.38 13.78 27.36
N ILE A 22 16.37 13.97 26.49
CA ILE A 22 16.15 14.24 25.05
C ILE A 22 16.15 12.94 24.20
N SER A 23 16.69 11.84 24.71
CA SER A 23 16.77 10.57 23.99
C SER A 23 15.52 9.67 24.07
N LEU A 24 14.45 10.11 24.74
CA LEU A 24 13.20 9.35 24.86
C LEU A 24 12.09 9.86 23.93
N ILE A 25 12.38 10.79 23.03
CA ILE A 25 11.48 11.05 21.90
C ILE A 25 11.83 10.02 20.83
N SER A 26 11.54 8.75 21.10
CA SER A 26 11.47 7.76 20.03
C SER A 26 10.36 8.21 19.10
N SER A 27 10.73 8.61 17.89
CA SER A 27 9.80 8.74 16.78
C SER A 27 9.10 7.38 16.62
N GLN A 28 7.90 7.24 17.17
CA GLN A 28 7.07 6.09 16.87
C GLN A 28 6.71 6.21 15.40
N SER A 29 7.38 5.41 14.58
CA SER A 29 7.04 5.27 13.18
C SER A 29 5.60 4.80 13.09
N ALA A 30 4.78 5.47 12.28
CA ALA A 30 3.45 5.00 11.96
C ALA A 30 3.58 3.59 11.38
N THR A 31 3.06 2.58 12.08
CA THR A 31 3.12 1.20 11.62
C THR A 31 1.99 1.02 10.62
N ALA A 32 2.31 0.70 9.36
CA ALA A 32 1.31 0.29 8.39
C ALA A 32 0.87 -1.14 8.71
N ALA A 33 -0.43 -1.37 8.83
CA ALA A 33 -1.00 -2.70 8.91
C ALA A 33 -1.37 -3.17 7.50
N THR A 34 -1.19 -4.47 7.24
CA THR A 34 -1.56 -5.10 5.96
C THR A 34 -2.71 -6.07 6.19
N ILE A 35 -3.71 -6.02 5.31
CA ILE A 35 -4.87 -6.94 5.30
C ILE A 35 -4.90 -7.64 3.95
N ALA A 36 -4.82 -8.97 3.95
CA ALA A 36 -4.90 -9.77 2.75
C ALA A 36 -6.32 -9.81 2.16
N LEU A 37 -6.42 -9.82 0.83
CA LEU A 37 -7.65 -9.94 0.07
C LEU A 37 -7.65 -11.24 -0.73
N GLY A 38 -8.70 -12.04 -0.56
CA GLY A 38 -8.98 -13.19 -1.40
C GLY A 38 -9.97 -12.83 -2.52
N PHE A 39 -9.61 -13.10 -3.76
CA PHE A 39 -10.46 -12.83 -4.91
C PHE A 39 -11.28 -14.05 -5.31
N THR A 40 -12.53 -13.79 -5.72
CA THR A 40 -13.43 -14.78 -6.33
C THR A 40 -13.76 -14.31 -7.75
N LYS A 41 -13.61 -15.20 -8.73
CA LYS A 41 -13.99 -14.94 -10.12
C LYS A 41 -15.51 -14.85 -10.23
N LEU A 42 -15.99 -13.83 -10.94
CA LEU A 42 -17.40 -13.64 -11.29
C LEU A 42 -17.79 -14.54 -12.45
N THR A 43 -19.10 -14.72 -12.64
CA THR A 43 -19.63 -15.44 -13.80
C THR A 43 -19.52 -14.59 -15.07
N GLY A 44 -19.24 -15.24 -16.20
CA GLY A 44 -19.11 -14.57 -17.51
C GLY A 44 -17.80 -13.80 -17.67
N VAL A 45 -17.75 -13.02 -18.75
CA VAL A 45 -16.63 -12.16 -19.12
C VAL A 45 -17.12 -10.79 -19.56
N THR A 46 -16.24 -9.81 -19.59
CA THR A 46 -16.48 -8.46 -20.12
C THR A 46 -15.32 -8.02 -21.01
N GLY A 47 -15.18 -6.74 -21.27
CA GLY A 47 -14.07 -6.15 -22.02
C GLY A 47 -14.49 -5.60 -23.37
N GLY A 48 -13.47 -5.37 -24.22
CA GLY A 48 -13.63 -4.90 -25.61
C GLY A 48 -14.15 -5.98 -26.55
N SER A 49 -13.90 -5.83 -27.83
CA SER A 49 -14.27 -6.84 -28.83
C SER A 49 -13.01 -7.41 -29.49
N PRO A 50 -12.79 -8.74 -29.39
CA PRO A 50 -13.58 -9.72 -28.66
C PRO A 50 -13.47 -9.57 -27.14
N ALA A 51 -14.58 -9.76 -26.41
CA ALA A 51 -14.59 -9.75 -24.96
C ALA A 51 -13.93 -11.03 -24.43
N ASN A 52 -12.96 -10.89 -23.53
CA ASN A 52 -12.26 -12.01 -22.90
C ASN A 52 -11.70 -11.65 -21.51
N THR A 53 -12.16 -10.55 -20.94
CA THR A 53 -11.75 -10.13 -19.60
C THR A 53 -12.58 -10.85 -18.55
N ALA A 54 -11.96 -11.68 -17.75
CA ALA A 54 -12.52 -12.21 -16.52
C ALA A 54 -12.52 -11.11 -15.45
N VAL A 55 -13.52 -11.11 -14.58
CA VAL A 55 -13.58 -10.17 -13.45
C VAL A 55 -13.47 -10.93 -12.14
N LEU A 56 -12.55 -10.49 -11.30
CA LEU A 56 -12.36 -11.00 -9.96
C LEU A 56 -12.87 -9.98 -8.95
N ARG A 57 -13.55 -10.43 -7.90
CA ARG A 57 -14.07 -9.59 -6.82
C ARG A 57 -13.53 -10.03 -5.48
N ALA A 58 -13.15 -9.07 -4.63
CA ALA A 58 -12.97 -9.28 -3.20
C ALA A 58 -13.81 -8.28 -2.41
N GLU A 59 -14.30 -8.71 -1.24
CA GLU A 59 -14.89 -7.81 -0.26
C GLU A 59 -13.80 -7.26 0.65
N ILE A 60 -13.79 -5.96 0.84
CA ILE A 60 -12.90 -5.29 1.79
C ILE A 60 -13.62 -5.23 3.14
N PRO A 61 -13.09 -5.87 4.19
CA PRO A 61 -13.74 -5.88 5.50
C PRO A 61 -13.80 -4.48 6.10
N ALA A 62 -14.73 -4.27 7.01
CA ALA A 62 -14.78 -3.05 7.80
C ALA A 62 -13.49 -2.92 8.63
N ILE A 63 -12.84 -1.78 8.55
CA ILE A 63 -11.59 -1.48 9.24
C ILE A 63 -11.89 -0.49 10.36
N SER A 64 -11.78 -0.95 11.61
CA SER A 64 -12.03 -0.12 12.80
C SER A 64 -10.83 0.74 13.21
N PHE A 65 -9.65 0.49 12.62
CA PHE A 65 -8.41 1.19 12.93
C PHE A 65 -7.75 1.72 11.65
N GLY A 66 -7.43 3.00 11.62
CA GLY A 66 -6.73 3.61 10.50
C GLY A 66 -7.58 3.81 9.24
N LYS A 67 -6.91 4.06 8.12
CA LYS A 67 -7.51 4.32 6.81
C LYS A 67 -6.78 3.54 5.73
N ILE A 68 -7.48 3.06 4.72
CA ILE A 68 -6.87 2.47 3.54
C ILE A 68 -6.11 3.57 2.79
N ALA A 69 -4.81 3.39 2.63
CA ALA A 69 -3.94 4.34 1.93
C ALA A 69 -3.53 3.83 0.55
N SER A 70 -3.38 2.52 0.38
CA SER A 70 -3.05 1.90 -0.90
C SER A 70 -3.51 0.44 -0.95
N ILE A 71 -3.58 -0.09 -2.17
CA ILE A 71 -3.92 -1.48 -2.46
C ILE A 71 -2.83 -2.05 -3.33
N VAL A 72 -2.33 -3.24 -2.99
CA VAL A 72 -1.32 -3.97 -3.76
C VAL A 72 -2.00 -5.16 -4.41
N ILE A 73 -1.79 -5.35 -5.70
CA ILE A 73 -2.20 -6.53 -6.45
C ILE A 73 -0.96 -7.29 -6.86
N LYS A 74 -0.96 -8.60 -6.62
CA LYS A 74 0.18 -9.46 -6.86
C LYS A 74 -0.23 -10.67 -7.69
N ASP A 75 0.54 -10.97 -8.70
CA ASP A 75 0.42 -12.22 -9.44
C ASP A 75 0.78 -13.41 -8.56
N ILE A 76 -0.08 -14.41 -8.55
CA ILE A 76 0.12 -15.73 -7.91
C ILE A 76 -0.18 -16.86 -8.89
N SER A 77 -0.17 -16.57 -10.19
CA SER A 77 -0.45 -17.55 -11.22
C SER A 77 0.54 -18.71 -11.14
N ASP A 78 0.06 -19.92 -11.45
CA ASP A 78 0.96 -21.03 -11.75
C ASP A 78 1.87 -20.61 -12.91
N SER A 79 3.15 -20.99 -12.85
CA SER A 79 4.13 -20.70 -13.88
C SER A 79 3.73 -21.19 -15.29
N ASN A 80 2.68 -21.99 -15.40
CA ASN A 80 2.11 -22.48 -16.67
C ASN A 80 0.81 -21.78 -17.07
N ALA A 81 0.19 -20.98 -16.21
CA ALA A 81 -1.01 -20.23 -16.54
C ALA A 81 -0.69 -19.05 -17.45
N GLY A 82 -1.64 -18.67 -18.29
CA GLY A 82 -1.51 -17.54 -19.20
C GLY A 82 -0.55 -17.75 -20.36
N SER A 83 -0.17 -16.69 -21.02
CA SER A 83 0.68 -16.66 -22.20
C SER A 83 2.16 -16.41 -21.87
N PRO A 84 3.13 -16.91 -22.65
CA PRO A 84 4.55 -16.61 -22.45
C PRO A 84 4.94 -15.25 -23.05
N GLY A 85 6.18 -14.83 -22.81
CA GLY A 85 6.73 -13.59 -23.35
C GLY A 85 6.32 -12.37 -22.54
N ASN A 86 6.07 -11.27 -23.22
CA ASN A 86 5.74 -9.99 -22.58
C ASN A 86 4.36 -9.94 -21.91
N VAL A 87 3.49 -10.90 -22.19
CA VAL A 87 2.16 -11.08 -21.59
C VAL A 87 2.17 -12.19 -20.54
N THR A 88 3.28 -12.40 -19.85
CA THR A 88 3.41 -13.38 -18.78
C THR A 88 2.88 -12.84 -17.47
N GLY A 89 2.24 -13.71 -16.68
CA GLY A 89 1.64 -13.38 -15.38
C GLY A 89 0.32 -12.65 -15.52
N PHE A 90 -0.27 -12.25 -14.42
CA PHE A 90 -1.59 -11.63 -14.41
C PHE A 90 -1.68 -10.38 -15.30
N ASP A 91 -2.59 -10.43 -16.27
CA ASP A 91 -2.82 -9.37 -17.25
C ASP A 91 -3.93 -8.44 -16.74
N LEU A 92 -3.52 -7.38 -16.02
CA LEU A 92 -4.45 -6.46 -15.37
C LEU A 92 -5.04 -5.46 -16.36
N ASP A 93 -6.34 -5.61 -16.64
CA ASP A 93 -7.17 -4.69 -17.40
C ASP A 93 -7.53 -3.44 -16.57
N ALA A 94 -8.28 -3.65 -15.50
CA ALA A 94 -8.81 -2.56 -14.70
C ALA A 94 -8.85 -2.90 -13.22
N ILE A 95 -8.90 -1.83 -12.42
CA ILE A 95 -9.17 -1.91 -10.98
C ILE A 95 -10.28 -0.92 -10.62
N LYS A 96 -11.27 -1.39 -9.86
CA LYS A 96 -12.42 -0.58 -9.44
C LYS A 96 -12.76 -0.82 -7.97
N LEU A 97 -13.05 0.25 -7.23
CA LEU A 97 -13.70 0.20 -5.92
C LEU A 97 -15.16 0.61 -6.06
N SER A 98 -16.07 -0.10 -5.40
CA SER A 98 -17.51 0.20 -5.39
C SER A 98 -18.18 -0.27 -4.10
N TYR A 99 -19.22 0.41 -3.68
CA TYR A 99 -20.10 -0.08 -2.61
C TYR A 99 -21.15 -1.11 -3.10
N THR A 100 -21.23 -1.33 -4.41
CA THR A 100 -22.19 -2.25 -5.01
C THR A 100 -21.51 -3.58 -5.32
N ALA A 101 -22.09 -4.69 -4.83
CA ALA A 101 -21.70 -6.04 -5.22
C ALA A 101 -22.38 -6.43 -6.53
N VAL A 102 -21.63 -7.08 -7.42
CA VAL A 102 -22.18 -7.76 -8.62
C VAL A 102 -21.58 -9.15 -8.73
N ASP A 103 -22.32 -10.09 -9.30
CA ASP A 103 -21.92 -11.50 -9.44
C ASP A 103 -21.64 -11.90 -10.91
N ASN A 104 -21.92 -11.00 -11.85
CA ASN A 104 -21.63 -11.18 -13.27
C ASN A 104 -20.61 -10.14 -13.75
N ALA A 105 -19.64 -10.59 -14.52
CA ALA A 105 -18.57 -9.75 -15.05
C ALA A 105 -19.11 -8.61 -15.93
N ALA A 106 -20.16 -8.85 -16.72
CA ALA A 106 -20.76 -7.83 -17.58
C ALA A 106 -21.32 -6.63 -16.80
N ASP A 107 -21.72 -6.84 -15.53
CA ASP A 107 -22.33 -5.79 -14.71
C ASP A 107 -21.30 -4.83 -14.13
N VAL A 108 -19.99 -5.17 -14.13
CA VAL A 108 -18.95 -4.34 -13.53
C VAL A 108 -18.86 -2.94 -14.15
N ASN A 109 -19.21 -2.80 -15.44
CA ASN A 109 -19.21 -1.52 -16.13
C ASN A 109 -20.44 -0.67 -15.80
N THR A 110 -21.50 -1.25 -15.23
CA THR A 110 -22.75 -0.56 -14.91
C THR A 110 -22.77 0.04 -13.51
N ILE A 111 -21.94 -0.46 -12.59
CA ILE A 111 -21.87 0.03 -11.21
C ILE A 111 -20.98 1.26 -11.09
N SER A 112 -21.36 2.17 -10.18
CA SER A 112 -20.59 3.37 -9.88
C SER A 112 -19.23 3.01 -9.26
N ALA A 113 -18.16 3.57 -9.83
CA ALA A 113 -16.83 3.52 -9.26
C ALA A 113 -16.64 4.63 -8.22
N LEU A 114 -15.86 4.34 -7.19
CA LEU A 114 -15.23 5.36 -6.36
C LEU A 114 -13.94 5.80 -7.06
N ASP A 115 -13.88 7.07 -7.50
CA ASP A 115 -12.70 7.64 -8.17
C ASP A 115 -11.59 7.95 -7.15
N LEU A 116 -11.02 6.90 -6.59
CA LEU A 116 -10.04 6.99 -5.51
C LEU A 116 -8.62 6.63 -5.94
N PHE A 117 -8.43 5.89 -7.03
CA PHE A 117 -7.10 5.47 -7.44
C PHE A 117 -6.30 6.62 -8.07
N ASP A 118 -5.05 6.74 -7.65
CA ASP A 118 -4.08 7.61 -8.30
C ASP A 118 -3.31 6.82 -9.36
N PHE A 119 -3.74 6.94 -10.62
CA PHE A 119 -3.08 6.28 -11.75
C PHE A 119 -1.86 7.02 -12.29
N SER A 120 -1.38 8.07 -11.62
CA SER A 120 -0.12 8.71 -11.99
C SER A 120 1.08 7.76 -11.78
N PRO A 121 2.23 8.00 -12.40
CA PRO A 121 3.44 7.16 -12.20
C PRO A 121 3.92 7.10 -10.74
N THR A 122 3.57 8.09 -9.92
CA THR A 122 3.89 8.11 -8.48
C THR A 122 2.81 7.46 -7.63
N GLY A 123 1.60 7.34 -8.15
CA GLY A 123 0.45 6.66 -7.53
C GLY A 123 0.37 5.18 -7.87
N THR A 124 0.85 4.80 -9.06
CA THR A 124 0.84 3.42 -9.56
C THR A 124 2.27 2.92 -9.70
N VAL A 125 2.71 2.08 -8.77
CA VAL A 125 4.11 1.59 -8.70
C VAL A 125 4.15 0.12 -9.05
N LEU A 126 4.73 -0.19 -10.22
CA LEU A 126 4.94 -1.56 -10.68
C LEU A 126 6.28 -2.10 -10.17
N THR A 127 6.26 -3.30 -9.61
CA THR A 127 7.43 -4.15 -9.39
C THR A 127 7.29 -5.35 -10.34
N PRO A 128 7.96 -5.33 -11.50
CA PRO A 128 7.74 -6.33 -12.52
C PRO A 128 8.24 -7.70 -12.06
N GLY A 129 7.49 -8.73 -12.41
CA GLY A 129 7.88 -10.12 -12.26
C GLY A 129 8.73 -10.62 -13.43
N SER A 130 9.00 -11.92 -13.45
CA SER A 130 9.77 -12.56 -14.52
C SER A 130 8.89 -12.88 -15.72
N GLN A 131 9.47 -12.84 -16.93
CA GLN A 131 8.83 -13.29 -18.16
C GLN A 131 9.17 -14.75 -18.43
N ARG A 132 8.20 -15.53 -18.94
CA ARG A 132 8.45 -16.85 -19.50
C ARG A 132 9.03 -16.72 -20.91
N PRO A 133 9.97 -17.59 -21.32
CA PRO A 133 10.52 -17.54 -22.68
C PRO A 133 9.45 -17.70 -23.77
N PRO A 134 9.61 -17.03 -24.92
CA PRO A 134 10.67 -16.08 -25.25
C PRO A 134 10.44 -14.71 -24.58
N ALA A 135 11.43 -14.25 -23.81
CA ALA A 135 11.33 -12.96 -23.12
C ALA A 135 11.46 -11.78 -24.09
N SER A 136 10.73 -10.72 -23.83
CA SER A 136 10.79 -9.43 -24.52
C SER A 136 11.56 -8.41 -23.71
N SER A 137 11.86 -7.25 -24.30
CA SER A 137 12.57 -6.15 -23.62
C SER A 137 11.77 -5.53 -22.46
N ALA A 138 10.44 -5.67 -22.46
CA ALA A 138 9.55 -5.18 -21.42
C ALA A 138 8.28 -6.05 -21.35
N LEU A 139 7.60 -6.00 -20.21
CA LEU A 139 6.24 -6.52 -20.06
C LEU A 139 5.25 -5.67 -20.86
N PHE A 140 4.17 -6.29 -21.33
CA PHE A 140 3.14 -5.61 -22.11
C PHE A 140 2.50 -4.48 -21.31
N GLY A 141 2.12 -3.40 -21.97
CA GLY A 141 1.49 -2.23 -21.32
C GLY A 141 2.40 -1.42 -20.41
N THR A 142 3.75 -1.65 -20.47
CA THR A 142 4.72 -0.90 -19.68
C THR A 142 5.67 -0.09 -20.57
N THR A 143 6.18 1.01 -20.02
CA THR A 143 7.19 1.85 -20.67
C THR A 143 8.19 2.33 -19.62
N GLY A 144 9.49 2.05 -19.83
CA GLY A 144 10.54 2.44 -18.89
C GLY A 144 10.35 1.89 -17.47
N GLY A 145 9.77 0.69 -17.34
CA GLY A 145 9.50 0.03 -16.05
C GLY A 145 8.25 0.52 -15.33
N ASN A 146 7.50 1.46 -15.92
CA ASN A 146 6.25 1.98 -15.36
C ASN A 146 5.05 1.51 -16.21
N VAL A 147 3.87 1.50 -15.58
CA VAL A 147 2.61 1.27 -16.29
C VAL A 147 2.37 2.40 -17.30
N ASN A 148 2.06 2.05 -18.52
CA ASN A 148 1.67 2.98 -19.57
C ASN A 148 0.14 3.13 -19.58
N ASN A 149 -0.39 4.15 -18.89
CA ASN A 149 -1.82 4.36 -18.74
C ASN A 149 -2.56 4.64 -20.06
N ALA A 150 -1.86 5.07 -21.11
CA ALA A 150 -2.47 5.23 -22.44
C ALA A 150 -2.75 3.87 -23.12
N VAL A 151 -2.04 2.82 -22.71
CA VAL A 151 -2.25 1.44 -23.19
C VAL A 151 -3.14 0.66 -22.22
N ALA A 152 -2.90 0.78 -20.91
CA ALA A 152 -3.52 -0.07 -19.90
C ALA A 152 -4.97 0.33 -19.53
N THR A 153 -5.39 1.56 -19.75
CA THR A 153 -6.78 2.09 -19.50
C THR A 153 -7.40 1.67 -18.17
N LEU A 154 -6.64 1.64 -17.09
CA LEU A 154 -6.91 1.01 -15.78
C LEU A 154 -8.25 1.36 -15.10
N GLY A 155 -8.92 2.42 -15.51
CA GLY A 155 -10.23 2.82 -14.98
C GLY A 155 -11.42 2.10 -15.62
N ASN A 156 -11.21 1.40 -16.73
CA ASN A 156 -12.25 0.82 -17.56
C ASN A 156 -12.02 -0.67 -17.76
N PHE A 157 -13.07 -1.47 -17.68
CA PHE A 157 -13.03 -2.90 -18.03
C PHE A 157 -13.34 -3.01 -19.54
N ASP A 158 -12.37 -2.64 -20.36
CA ASP A 158 -12.51 -2.51 -21.83
C ASP A 158 -11.43 -3.28 -22.62
N ALA A 159 -10.53 -3.98 -21.95
CA ALA A 159 -9.47 -4.76 -22.56
C ALA A 159 -9.99 -5.95 -23.37
N ASN A 160 -9.17 -6.40 -24.28
CA ASN A 160 -9.41 -7.61 -25.07
C ASN A 160 -8.09 -8.33 -25.35
N SER A 161 -8.16 -9.62 -25.57
CA SER A 161 -7.01 -10.49 -25.87
C SER A 161 -6.68 -10.58 -27.36
N THR A 162 -7.10 -9.62 -28.19
CA THR A 162 -6.80 -9.63 -29.63
C THR A 162 -5.32 -9.40 -29.88
N THR A 163 -4.80 -10.03 -30.90
CA THR A 163 -3.42 -9.81 -31.40
C THR A 163 -3.38 -8.72 -32.48
N ASP A 164 -4.49 -8.06 -32.81
CA ASP A 164 -4.56 -6.99 -33.80
C ASP A 164 -3.84 -5.73 -33.28
N PRO A 165 -2.70 -5.34 -33.87
CA PRO A 165 -1.89 -4.22 -33.40
C PRO A 165 -2.55 -2.85 -33.59
N THR A 166 -3.70 -2.79 -34.30
CA THR A 166 -4.48 -1.56 -34.49
C THR A 166 -5.48 -1.32 -33.35
N LYS A 167 -5.65 -2.27 -32.45
CA LYS A 167 -6.55 -2.18 -31.30
C LYS A 167 -5.81 -1.69 -30.08
N ILE A 168 -6.50 -0.94 -29.24
CA ILE A 168 -6.05 -0.66 -27.89
C ILE A 168 -6.36 -1.91 -27.08
N PHE A 169 -5.33 -2.47 -26.45
CA PHE A 169 -5.48 -3.72 -25.68
C PHE A 169 -6.06 -3.46 -24.29
N GLY A 170 -5.81 -2.31 -23.69
CA GLY A 170 -6.44 -1.89 -22.43
C GLY A 170 -5.89 -2.55 -21.17
N PHE A 171 -4.73 -3.20 -21.19
CA PHE A 171 -4.17 -3.88 -20.03
C PHE A 171 -2.64 -3.74 -19.93
N PHE A 172 -2.09 -4.18 -18.81
CA PHE A 172 -0.65 -4.43 -18.68
C PHE A 172 -0.39 -5.73 -17.93
N SER A 173 0.74 -6.37 -18.20
CA SER A 173 1.13 -7.63 -17.59
C SER A 173 2.01 -7.40 -16.38
N LEU A 174 1.80 -8.19 -15.31
CA LEU A 174 2.60 -8.11 -14.07
C LEU A 174 3.92 -8.90 -14.19
N GLY A 175 3.97 -9.95 -15.01
CA GLY A 175 5.04 -10.95 -14.95
C GLY A 175 4.84 -11.93 -13.79
N ASN A 176 5.44 -13.12 -13.86
CA ASN A 176 5.34 -14.13 -12.81
C ASN A 176 5.87 -13.58 -11.47
N ASN A 177 5.03 -13.61 -10.44
CA ASN A 177 5.27 -13.04 -9.12
C ASN A 177 5.47 -11.51 -9.12
N GLY A 178 5.06 -10.82 -10.18
CA GLY A 178 5.04 -9.36 -10.23
C GLY A 178 3.94 -8.77 -9.35
N GLN A 179 4.07 -7.50 -9.05
CA GLN A 179 3.06 -6.78 -8.26
C GLN A 179 2.94 -5.32 -8.68
N VAL A 180 1.77 -4.76 -8.45
CA VAL A 180 1.50 -3.35 -8.63
C VAL A 180 0.84 -2.77 -7.38
N ALA A 181 1.33 -1.63 -6.91
CA ALA A 181 0.75 -0.89 -5.80
C ALA A 181 0.02 0.35 -6.32
N PHE A 182 -1.24 0.49 -5.94
CA PHE A 182 -2.09 1.65 -6.23
C PHE A 182 -2.28 2.48 -4.96
N LYS A 183 -1.82 3.72 -4.96
CA LYS A 183 -2.16 4.68 -3.91
C LYS A 183 -3.58 5.20 -4.12
N LEU A 184 -4.25 5.49 -3.02
CA LEU A 184 -5.51 6.22 -3.08
C LEU A 184 -5.22 7.73 -3.05
N LYS A 185 -5.94 8.52 -3.86
CA LYS A 185 -5.90 10.01 -3.89
C LYS A 185 -6.14 10.60 -2.49
N SER A 186 -6.97 9.93 -1.70
CA SER A 186 -7.17 10.20 -0.28
C SER A 186 -7.44 8.91 0.47
N PRO A 187 -6.83 8.71 1.66
CA PRO A 187 -7.10 7.54 2.49
C PRO A 187 -8.55 7.50 2.96
N ILE A 188 -9.17 6.31 2.88
CA ILE A 188 -10.59 6.09 3.22
C ILE A 188 -10.77 5.16 4.42
N THR A 189 -11.87 5.36 5.16
CA THR A 189 -12.38 4.42 6.16
C THR A 189 -13.46 3.54 5.53
N THR A 190 -13.63 2.32 6.03
CA THR A 190 -14.68 1.41 5.57
C THR A 190 -15.67 1.15 6.70
N ASN A 191 -16.79 1.86 6.67
CA ASN A 191 -17.91 1.65 7.60
C ASN A 191 -19.08 0.86 6.96
N SER A 192 -18.98 0.57 5.66
CA SER A 192 -19.94 -0.16 4.86
C SER A 192 -19.20 -1.19 4.01
N PRO A 193 -19.85 -2.25 3.55
CA PRO A 193 -19.23 -3.18 2.62
C PRO A 193 -18.66 -2.43 1.42
N LEU A 194 -17.41 -2.71 1.13
CA LEU A 194 -16.67 -2.13 0.00
C LEU A 194 -16.10 -3.30 -0.80
N TYR A 195 -16.25 -3.23 -2.11
CA TYR A 195 -15.80 -4.27 -3.03
C TYR A 195 -14.72 -3.75 -3.94
N ILE A 196 -13.70 -4.57 -4.18
CA ILE A 196 -12.69 -4.33 -5.19
C ILE A 196 -12.89 -5.32 -6.33
N TYR A 197 -12.78 -4.81 -7.55
CA TYR A 197 -12.88 -5.57 -8.79
C TYR A 197 -11.57 -5.44 -9.56
N LEU A 198 -11.10 -6.56 -10.11
CA LEU A 198 -9.96 -6.62 -11.01
C LEU A 198 -10.41 -7.24 -12.33
N GLY A 199 -9.95 -6.69 -13.45
CA GLY A 199 -10.06 -7.32 -14.76
C GLY A 199 -8.81 -8.14 -15.06
N GLU A 200 -8.98 -9.38 -15.52
CA GLU A 200 -7.93 -10.26 -16.01
C GLU A 200 -8.20 -10.57 -17.50
N VAL A 201 -7.23 -10.31 -18.35
CA VAL A 201 -7.39 -10.43 -19.79
C VAL A 201 -6.94 -11.81 -20.28
N GLY A 202 -7.81 -12.47 -21.05
CA GLY A 202 -7.54 -13.77 -21.62
C GLY A 202 -8.36 -14.89 -20.98
N ASP A 203 -8.77 -14.75 -19.73
CA ASP A 203 -9.49 -15.79 -18.98
C ASP A 203 -8.80 -17.16 -19.07
N ASN A 204 -7.47 -17.16 -18.97
CA ASN A 204 -6.58 -18.28 -19.29
C ASN A 204 -5.97 -18.93 -18.03
N GLY A 205 -6.58 -18.69 -16.86
CA GLY A 205 -6.23 -19.33 -15.59
C GLY A 205 -5.20 -18.55 -14.75
N GLU A 206 -4.89 -17.33 -15.10
CA GLU A 206 -4.06 -16.45 -14.29
C GLU A 206 -4.80 -16.02 -13.02
N LEU A 207 -4.07 -15.91 -11.93
CA LEU A 207 -4.61 -15.62 -10.60
C LEU A 207 -3.87 -14.46 -9.95
N ALA A 208 -4.61 -13.66 -9.20
CA ALA A 208 -4.05 -12.59 -8.38
C ALA A 208 -4.49 -12.70 -6.92
N THR A 209 -3.67 -12.18 -6.03
CA THR A 209 -4.03 -11.86 -4.66
C THR A 209 -3.91 -10.36 -4.43
N GLY A 210 -4.50 -9.86 -3.35
CA GLY A 210 -4.43 -8.46 -3.00
C GLY A 210 -4.07 -8.23 -1.55
N GLU A 211 -3.51 -7.06 -1.28
CA GLU A 211 -3.23 -6.57 0.06
C GLU A 211 -3.67 -5.12 0.19
N ILE A 212 -4.35 -4.81 1.30
CA ILE A 212 -4.68 -3.44 1.66
C ILE A 212 -3.63 -2.93 2.64
N ILE A 213 -3.06 -1.77 2.36
CA ILE A 213 -2.16 -1.07 3.27
C ILE A 213 -2.96 -0.04 4.05
N VAL A 214 -3.05 -0.24 5.36
CA VAL A 214 -3.78 0.64 6.28
C VAL A 214 -2.79 1.58 6.95
N SER A 215 -2.96 2.88 6.75
CA SER A 215 -2.23 3.89 7.51
C SER A 215 -2.90 4.11 8.87
N GLN A 216 -2.15 3.96 9.95
CA GLN A 216 -2.63 4.31 11.28
C GLN A 216 -2.35 5.79 11.56
N PRO A 217 -3.21 6.50 12.31
CA PRO A 217 -2.88 7.81 12.83
C PRO A 217 -1.59 7.71 13.66
N ALA A 218 -0.68 8.66 13.48
CA ALA A 218 0.45 8.74 14.39
C ALA A 218 -0.06 8.86 15.82
N PRO A 219 0.52 8.13 16.78
CA PRO A 219 0.14 8.28 18.18
C PRO A 219 0.30 9.76 18.58
N PRO A 220 -0.58 10.27 19.44
CA PRO A 220 -0.49 11.67 19.87
C PRO A 220 0.88 11.92 20.49
N VAL A 221 1.63 12.84 19.91
CA VAL A 221 2.89 13.29 20.49
C VAL A 221 2.54 14.04 21.78
N PRO A 222 3.10 13.64 22.94
CA PRO A 222 2.88 14.38 24.17
C PRO A 222 3.21 15.86 23.97
N GLU A 223 2.28 16.74 24.30
CA GLU A 223 2.51 18.17 24.15
C GLU A 223 3.76 18.60 24.93
N PRO A 224 4.53 19.58 24.44
CA PRO A 224 5.73 20.08 25.14
C PRO A 224 5.46 20.49 26.59
N SER A 225 4.24 20.94 26.90
CA SER A 225 3.77 21.26 28.25
C SER A 225 3.76 20.04 29.17
N SER A 226 3.38 18.86 28.69
CA SER A 226 3.37 17.61 29.48
C SER A 226 4.78 17.18 29.83
N LEU A 227 5.73 17.33 28.92
CA LEU A 227 7.16 17.06 29.15
C LEU A 227 7.78 18.06 30.13
N ALA A 228 7.40 19.34 30.04
CA ALA A 228 7.86 20.36 30.96
C ALA A 228 7.36 20.12 32.39
N VAL A 229 6.11 19.71 32.57
CA VAL A 229 5.54 19.36 33.90
C VAL A 229 6.24 18.14 34.49
N LEU A 230 6.49 17.09 33.68
CA LEU A 230 7.21 15.90 34.15
C LEU A 230 8.66 16.21 34.55
N SER A 231 9.36 17.06 33.80
CA SER A 231 10.73 17.47 34.12
C SER A 231 10.80 18.33 35.37
N LEU A 232 9.85 19.28 35.58
CA LEU A 232 9.75 20.09 36.76
C LEU A 232 9.39 19.26 38.02
N ALA A 233 8.49 18.28 37.88
CA ALA A 233 8.15 17.36 38.97
C ALA A 233 9.36 16.49 39.33
N GLY A 234 10.13 16.01 38.39
CA GLY A 234 11.38 15.27 38.63
C GLY A 234 12.44 16.10 39.37
N ILE A 235 12.63 17.36 38.98
CA ILE A 235 13.56 18.28 39.62
C ILE A 235 13.08 18.56 41.09
N TYR A 236 11.80 18.81 41.26
CA TYR A 236 11.23 19.08 42.60
C TYR A 236 11.43 17.89 43.54
N LEU A 237 11.18 16.67 43.10
CA LEU A 237 11.38 15.45 43.86
C LEU A 237 12.85 15.23 44.22
N ALA A 238 13.77 15.47 43.29
CA ALA A 238 15.21 15.33 43.51
C ALA A 238 15.73 16.34 44.54
N VAL A 239 15.26 17.60 44.49
CA VAL A 239 15.61 18.63 45.49
C VAL A 239 15.07 18.31 46.88
N ARG A 240 13.83 17.80 46.95
CA ARG A 240 13.21 17.40 48.20
C ARG A 240 13.91 16.21 48.86
N TYR A 241 14.34 15.24 48.04
CA TYR A 241 15.09 14.07 48.52
C TYR A 241 16.46 14.47 49.13
N ARG A 242 17.16 15.39 48.49
CA ARG A 242 18.46 15.91 48.99
C ARG A 242 18.31 16.65 50.33
N ARG A 243 17.21 17.42 50.52
CA ARG A 243 16.95 18.15 51.79
C ARG A 243 16.60 17.24 52.95
N LYS A 244 16.13 16.02 52.71
CA LYS A 244 15.79 15.07 53.79
C LYS A 244 16.96 14.20 54.24
N ASN A 245 17.98 14.02 53.39
CA ASN A 245 19.06 13.10 53.63
C ASN A 245 20.44 13.79 53.75
N GLY A 246 20.51 15.09 53.80
CA GLY A 246 21.68 15.93 54.13
C GLY A 246 21.43 16.75 55.37
#